data_96092b9a886e5d826ba222473e317e02
#
_entry.id   96092b9a886e5d826ba222473e317e02
#
_cell.length_a   1.000
_cell.length_b   1.000
_cell.length_c   1.000
_cell.angle_alpha   90.00
_cell.angle_beta   90.00
_cell.angle_gamma   90.00
#
_symmetry.space_group_name_H-M   'P 1'
#
loop_
_entity.id
_entity.type
_entity.pdbx_description
1 polymer ?
#
loop_
_entity_poly.entity_id
_entity_poly.type
_entity_poly.pdbx_seq_one_letter_code
_entity_poly.pdbx_strand_id
1 'polypeptide(L)'
;LGERLNYLRNLEQRKEEVVKSIDEQGKLTDEILQAIAVCKTLAEVEDIYRPYKQKKKTRATVAKAKGLEPLANIIIEQKETTSILEIAKEYVNIDTLSEEDKKNKDKVVATPEDAVQGALDIIAEDISDNSKYRKQIKRICYREATIQTKAANPEEKSNYEMYYEYKEAIKYIPSHR
;
A
#
# COMPACT_ATOMS: atom_id res chain seq x y z
N LEU A 1 -3.78 -12.28 32.45
CA LEU A 1 -3.90 -10.85 32.76
C LEU A 1 -2.62 -10.08 32.36
N GLY A 2 -1.42 -10.60 32.65
CA GLY A 2 -0.14 -9.93 32.34
C GLY A 2 0.11 -9.70 30.85
N GLU A 3 -0.13 -10.70 30.01
CA GLU A 3 0.07 -10.58 28.55
C GLU A 3 -0.84 -9.52 27.93
N ARG A 4 -2.11 -9.46 28.34
CA ARG A 4 -3.04 -8.44 27.85
C ARG A 4 -2.64 -7.04 28.27
N LEU A 5 -2.12 -6.86 29.50
CA LEU A 5 -1.62 -5.60 29.99
C LEU A 5 -0.38 -5.14 29.19
N ASN A 6 0.54 -6.07 28.93
CA ASN A 6 1.72 -5.78 28.12
C ASN A 6 1.34 -5.40 26.68
N TYR A 7 0.40 -6.12 26.09
CA TYR A 7 -0.14 -5.78 24.76
C TYR A 7 -0.71 -4.34 24.73
N LEU A 8 -1.53 -3.98 25.72
CA LEU A 8 -2.13 -2.65 25.79
C LEU A 8 -1.08 -1.55 25.99
N ARG A 9 -0.06 -1.78 26.82
CA ARG A 9 1.06 -0.84 26.97
C ARG A 9 1.82 -0.65 25.67
N ASN A 10 2.13 -1.73 24.96
CA ASN A 10 2.79 -1.68 23.66
C ASN A 10 1.93 -0.96 22.61
N LEU A 11 0.61 -1.13 22.66
CA LEU A 11 -0.31 -0.44 21.78
C LEU A 11 -0.27 1.08 22.02
N GLU A 12 -0.36 1.53 23.29
CA GLU A 12 -0.31 2.95 23.60
C GLU A 12 1.07 3.56 23.27
N GLN A 13 2.14 2.89 23.62
CA GLN A 13 3.49 3.32 23.23
C GLN A 13 3.60 3.46 21.70
N ARG A 14 3.08 2.49 20.95
CA ARG A 14 3.12 2.55 19.48
C ARG A 14 2.31 3.69 18.90
N LYS A 15 1.15 4.02 19.50
CA LYS A 15 0.36 5.19 19.11
C LYS A 15 1.17 6.48 19.26
N GLU A 16 1.83 6.65 20.42
CA GLU A 16 2.68 7.83 20.69
C GLU A 16 3.84 7.96 19.70
N GLU A 17 4.55 6.86 19.42
CA GLU A 17 5.63 6.83 18.43
C GLU A 17 5.14 7.25 17.03
N VAL A 18 3.99 6.75 16.61
CA VAL A 18 3.41 7.04 15.31
C VAL A 18 2.96 8.49 15.21
N VAL A 19 2.28 9.01 16.24
CA VAL A 19 1.88 10.42 16.31
C VAL A 19 3.11 11.32 16.19
N LYS A 20 4.15 11.06 16.97
CA LYS A 20 5.40 11.82 16.92
C LYS A 20 6.04 11.77 15.54
N SER A 21 6.11 10.60 14.92
CA SER A 21 6.70 10.44 13.59
C SER A 21 5.93 11.17 12.48
N ILE A 22 4.62 11.27 12.59
CA ILE A 22 3.78 12.02 11.63
C ILE A 22 3.91 13.53 11.87
N ASP A 23 3.98 13.94 13.14
CA ASP A 23 4.16 15.34 13.55
C ASP A 23 5.51 15.89 13.08
N GLU A 24 6.59 15.14 13.26
CA GLU A 24 7.94 15.47 12.75
C GLU A 24 7.98 15.68 11.23
N GLN A 25 7.04 15.08 10.49
CA GLN A 25 6.87 15.28 9.05
C GLN A 25 5.98 16.48 8.71
N GLY A 26 5.41 17.17 9.70
CA GLY A 26 4.47 18.28 9.52
C GLY A 26 3.14 17.86 8.88
N LYS A 27 2.75 16.59 9.01
CA LYS A 27 1.55 16.00 8.38
C LYS A 27 0.47 15.59 9.38
N LEU A 28 0.69 15.86 10.69
CA LEU A 28 -0.29 15.52 11.71
C LEU A 28 -1.50 16.47 11.61
N THR A 29 -2.69 15.89 11.56
CA THR A 29 -3.97 16.61 11.62
C THR A 29 -4.80 16.07 12.79
N ASP A 30 -5.81 16.85 13.22
CA ASP A 30 -6.71 16.43 14.29
C ASP A 30 -7.46 15.14 13.94
N GLU A 31 -7.82 14.95 12.65
CA GLU A 31 -8.47 13.72 12.19
C GLU A 31 -7.55 12.51 12.32
N ILE A 32 -6.26 12.66 11.99
CA ILE A 32 -5.27 11.58 12.13
C ILE A 32 -5.04 11.26 13.60
N LEU A 33 -4.91 12.28 14.45
CA LEU A 33 -4.74 12.11 15.89
C LEU A 33 -5.91 11.33 16.50
N GLN A 34 -7.15 11.73 16.18
CA GLN A 34 -8.35 11.04 16.63
C GLN A 34 -8.44 9.62 16.08
N ALA A 35 -8.11 9.41 14.79
CA ALA A 35 -8.13 8.08 14.19
C ALA A 35 -7.14 7.12 14.89
N ILE A 36 -5.94 7.60 15.27
CA ILE A 36 -4.96 6.81 16.02
C ILE A 36 -5.46 6.54 17.43
N ALA A 37 -6.02 7.54 18.10
CA ALA A 37 -6.51 7.42 19.48
C ALA A 37 -7.55 6.29 19.64
N VAL A 38 -8.47 6.15 18.68
CA VAL A 38 -9.54 5.14 18.74
C VAL A 38 -9.11 3.73 18.31
N CYS A 39 -7.89 3.54 17.82
CA CYS A 39 -7.37 2.24 17.44
C CYS A 39 -7.33 1.28 18.62
N LYS A 40 -7.78 0.04 18.39
CA LYS A 40 -7.81 -1.03 19.41
C LYS A 40 -6.73 -2.09 19.17
N THR A 41 -6.07 -2.04 18.03
CA THR A 41 -5.02 -3.02 17.65
C THR A 41 -3.83 -2.33 17.01
N LEU A 42 -2.65 -2.95 17.16
CA LEU A 42 -1.43 -2.50 16.48
C LEU A 42 -1.59 -2.45 14.96
N ALA A 43 -2.33 -3.42 14.39
CA ALA A 43 -2.58 -3.46 12.96
C ALA A 43 -3.37 -2.22 12.45
N GLU A 44 -4.33 -1.73 13.24
CA GLU A 44 -5.07 -0.49 12.90
C GLU A 44 -4.16 0.73 12.94
N VAL A 45 -3.27 0.83 13.91
CA VAL A 45 -2.27 1.90 14.02
C VAL A 45 -1.32 1.86 12.82
N GLU A 46 -0.79 0.69 12.47
CA GLU A 46 0.10 0.52 11.31
C GLU A 46 -0.62 0.84 9.97
N ASP A 47 -1.91 0.49 9.83
CA ASP A 47 -2.67 0.83 8.63
C ASP A 47 -2.85 2.37 8.45
N ILE A 48 -2.99 3.13 9.56
CA ILE A 48 -3.03 4.60 9.53
C ILE A 48 -1.63 5.18 9.25
N TYR A 49 -0.58 4.61 9.87
CA TYR A 49 0.80 5.10 9.72
C TYR A 49 1.39 4.83 8.33
N ARG A 50 0.88 3.84 7.62
CA ARG A 50 1.46 3.35 6.36
C ARG A 50 1.76 4.42 5.30
N PRO A 51 0.89 5.42 5.03
CA PRO A 51 1.17 6.50 4.09
C PRO A 51 2.33 7.40 4.51
N TYR A 52 2.61 7.49 5.83
CA TYR A 52 3.62 8.36 6.43
C TYR A 52 4.94 7.65 6.69
N LYS A 53 4.95 6.32 6.62
CA LYS A 53 6.15 5.52 6.84
C LYS A 53 7.14 5.77 5.73
N GLN A 54 8.41 6.05 6.11
CA GLN A 54 9.49 6.15 5.13
C GLN A 54 9.57 4.85 4.33
N LYS A 55 9.30 4.96 3.04
CA LYS A 55 9.33 3.82 2.12
C LYS A 55 10.71 3.70 1.50
N LYS A 56 11.14 2.46 1.27
CA LYS A 56 12.24 2.19 0.35
C LYS A 56 11.80 2.60 -1.06
N LYS A 57 12.77 2.76 -1.97
CA LYS A 57 12.51 3.05 -3.38
C LYS A 57 11.45 2.11 -3.95
N THR A 58 10.28 2.65 -4.32
CA THR A 58 9.18 1.94 -4.96
C THR A 58 9.00 2.46 -6.38
N ARG A 59 8.23 1.75 -7.23
CA ARG A 59 7.89 2.26 -8.57
C ARG A 59 7.14 3.58 -8.49
N ALA A 60 6.24 3.72 -7.52
CA ALA A 60 5.51 4.97 -7.30
C ALA A 60 6.41 6.12 -6.87
N THR A 61 7.38 5.91 -5.96
CA THR A 61 8.34 6.97 -5.58
C THR A 61 9.21 7.41 -6.75
N VAL A 62 9.61 6.47 -7.63
CA VAL A 62 10.32 6.80 -8.87
C VAL A 62 9.42 7.59 -9.82
N ALA A 63 8.16 7.19 -9.99
CA ALA A 63 7.21 7.89 -10.84
C ALA A 63 6.92 9.33 -10.33
N LYS A 64 6.79 9.51 -9.00
CA LYS A 64 6.68 10.84 -8.38
C LYS A 64 7.92 11.70 -8.64
N ALA A 65 9.12 11.11 -8.53
CA ALA A 65 10.37 11.82 -8.87
C ALA A 65 10.47 12.21 -10.36
N LYS A 66 9.82 11.46 -11.25
CA LYS A 66 9.66 11.81 -12.67
C LYS A 66 8.62 12.91 -12.95
N GLY A 67 7.91 13.41 -11.92
CA GLY A 67 6.89 14.45 -12.07
C GLY A 67 5.55 13.94 -12.60
N LEU A 68 5.23 12.64 -12.43
CA LEU A 68 4.00 12.03 -12.97
C LEU A 68 2.79 12.14 -12.03
N GLU A 69 2.91 12.79 -10.88
CA GLU A 69 1.83 12.97 -9.90
C GLU A 69 0.64 13.78 -10.46
N PRO A 70 0.84 14.88 -11.22
CA PRO A 70 -0.29 15.58 -11.87
C PRO A 70 -1.05 14.69 -12.86
N LEU A 71 -0.35 13.87 -13.65
CA LEU A 71 -1.00 12.92 -14.56
C LEU A 71 -1.83 11.87 -13.78
N ALA A 72 -1.32 11.37 -12.66
CA ALA A 72 -2.07 10.47 -11.79
C ALA A 72 -3.37 11.13 -11.26
N ASN A 73 -3.32 12.40 -10.88
CA ASN A 73 -4.50 13.15 -10.43
C ASN A 73 -5.53 13.32 -11.56
N ILE A 74 -5.10 13.65 -12.77
CA ILE A 74 -5.96 13.75 -13.95
C ILE A 74 -6.69 12.42 -14.19
N ILE A 75 -5.98 11.30 -14.12
CA ILE A 75 -6.56 9.95 -14.29
C ILE A 75 -7.60 9.66 -13.21
N ILE A 76 -7.32 10.01 -11.94
CA ILE A 76 -8.26 9.79 -10.81
C ILE A 76 -9.52 10.64 -10.97
N GLU A 77 -9.38 11.89 -11.39
CA GLU A 77 -10.51 12.81 -11.51
C GLU A 77 -11.51 12.42 -12.62
N GLN A 78 -11.05 11.70 -13.66
CA GLN A 78 -11.88 11.23 -14.78
C GLN A 78 -12.73 12.33 -15.45
N LYS A 79 -12.25 13.57 -15.43
CA LYS A 79 -12.96 14.73 -15.98
C LYS A 79 -12.61 15.03 -17.43
N GLU A 80 -11.49 14.49 -17.89
CA GLU A 80 -10.97 14.77 -19.23
C GLU A 80 -11.72 13.96 -20.28
N THR A 81 -12.06 14.64 -21.37
CA THR A 81 -12.65 14.02 -22.56
C THR A 81 -11.59 13.61 -23.59
N THR A 82 -10.39 14.13 -23.45
CA THR A 82 -9.23 13.82 -24.30
C THR A 82 -8.64 12.47 -23.91
N SER A 83 -8.06 11.78 -24.89
CA SER A 83 -7.35 10.53 -24.61
C SER A 83 -6.22 10.74 -23.60
N ILE A 84 -6.15 9.91 -22.58
CA ILE A 84 -5.08 9.95 -21.58
C ILE A 84 -3.69 9.85 -22.22
N LEU A 85 -3.53 9.10 -23.30
CA LEU A 85 -2.28 9.02 -24.04
C LEU A 85 -1.89 10.34 -24.71
N GLU A 86 -2.85 11.16 -25.15
CA GLU A 86 -2.56 12.48 -25.69
C GLU A 86 -2.04 13.41 -24.59
N ILE A 87 -2.69 13.41 -23.43
CA ILE A 87 -2.24 14.18 -22.26
C ILE A 87 -0.86 13.70 -21.79
N ALA A 88 -0.62 12.39 -21.80
CA ALA A 88 0.64 11.80 -21.37
C ALA A 88 1.84 12.18 -22.25
N LYS A 89 1.64 12.63 -23.48
CA LYS A 89 2.74 13.13 -24.33
C LYS A 89 3.48 14.33 -23.72
N GLU A 90 2.79 15.15 -22.94
CA GLU A 90 3.38 16.32 -22.28
C GLU A 90 4.38 15.93 -21.17
N TYR A 91 4.31 14.70 -20.67
CA TYR A 91 5.18 14.16 -19.62
C TYR A 91 6.38 13.37 -20.15
N VAL A 92 6.47 13.18 -21.48
CA VAL A 92 7.65 12.57 -22.10
C VAL A 92 8.81 13.54 -22.03
N ASN A 93 9.95 13.08 -21.49
CA ASN A 93 11.10 13.94 -21.23
C ASN A 93 12.41 13.51 -21.87
N ILE A 94 12.41 12.42 -22.64
CA ILE A 94 13.64 11.84 -23.20
C ILE A 94 14.46 12.82 -24.04
N ASP A 95 13.79 13.73 -24.76
CA ASP A 95 14.47 14.70 -25.62
C ASP A 95 15.04 15.91 -24.87
N THR A 96 14.54 16.15 -23.64
CA THR A 96 14.94 17.30 -22.81
C THR A 96 16.03 16.97 -21.80
N LEU A 97 16.31 15.68 -21.58
CA LEU A 97 17.30 15.21 -20.62
C LEU A 97 18.73 15.26 -21.18
N SER A 98 19.70 15.48 -20.28
CA SER A 98 21.12 15.33 -20.59
C SER A 98 21.49 13.86 -20.92
N GLU A 99 22.58 13.64 -21.65
CA GLU A 99 23.04 12.29 -22.00
C GLU A 99 23.38 11.41 -20.75
N GLU A 100 23.76 12.05 -19.64
CA GLU A 100 23.95 11.34 -18.36
C GLU A 100 22.61 10.94 -17.74
N ASP A 101 21.61 11.82 -17.76
CA ASP A 101 20.29 11.55 -17.19
C ASP A 101 19.52 10.52 -18.01
N LYS A 102 19.69 10.48 -19.32
CA LYS A 102 19.13 9.45 -20.20
C LYS A 102 19.57 8.02 -19.83
N LYS A 103 20.74 7.86 -19.24
CA LYS A 103 21.21 6.55 -18.75
C LYS A 103 20.53 6.13 -17.46
N ASN A 104 19.93 7.07 -16.74
CA ASN A 104 19.25 6.82 -15.49
C ASN A 104 17.75 6.53 -15.71
N LYS A 105 17.37 5.26 -15.73
CA LYS A 105 15.98 4.82 -15.91
C LYS A 105 14.99 5.44 -14.90
N ASP A 106 15.47 5.92 -13.75
CA ASP A 106 14.63 6.55 -12.74
C ASP A 106 14.26 8.01 -13.07
N LYS A 107 14.88 8.60 -14.09
CA LYS A 107 14.61 9.97 -14.55
C LYS A 107 13.89 10.02 -15.90
N VAL A 108 14.01 8.96 -16.69
CA VAL A 108 13.53 8.91 -18.06
C VAL A 108 12.06 8.52 -18.13
N VAL A 109 11.27 9.30 -18.86
CA VAL A 109 9.96 8.93 -19.40
C VAL A 109 10.10 8.92 -20.91
N ALA A 110 10.21 7.72 -21.48
CA ALA A 110 10.54 7.57 -22.89
C ALA A 110 9.31 7.68 -23.81
N THR A 111 8.17 7.21 -23.35
CA THR A 111 6.92 7.16 -24.14
C THR A 111 5.72 7.63 -23.32
N PRO A 112 4.60 8.02 -23.97
CA PRO A 112 3.34 8.30 -23.27
C PRO A 112 2.85 7.12 -22.44
N GLU A 113 3.07 5.89 -22.91
CA GLU A 113 2.69 4.66 -22.20
C GLU A 113 3.49 4.52 -20.90
N ASP A 114 4.80 4.86 -20.92
CA ASP A 114 5.64 4.89 -19.70
C ASP A 114 5.12 5.92 -18.70
N ALA A 115 4.67 7.09 -19.18
CA ALA A 115 4.07 8.12 -18.32
C ALA A 115 2.78 7.61 -17.67
N VAL A 116 1.89 7.01 -18.45
CA VAL A 116 0.63 6.42 -17.94
C VAL A 116 0.93 5.31 -16.95
N GLN A 117 1.88 4.41 -17.25
CA GLN A 117 2.25 3.33 -16.32
C GLN A 117 2.79 3.88 -14.99
N GLY A 118 3.63 4.90 -15.05
CA GLY A 118 4.13 5.57 -13.84
C GLY A 118 3.00 6.23 -13.03
N ALA A 119 2.06 6.90 -13.69
CA ALA A 119 0.87 7.46 -13.04
C ALA A 119 0.02 6.38 -12.38
N LEU A 120 -0.19 5.23 -13.05
CA LEU A 120 -0.90 4.08 -12.48
C LEU A 120 -0.16 3.46 -11.29
N ASP A 121 1.16 3.42 -11.30
CA ASP A 121 1.96 2.95 -10.15
C ASP A 121 1.76 3.86 -8.92
N ILE A 122 1.64 5.19 -9.12
CA ILE A 122 1.31 6.15 -8.04
C ILE A 122 -0.09 5.85 -7.49
N ILE A 123 -1.08 5.75 -8.37
CA ILE A 123 -2.48 5.48 -8.00
C ILE A 123 -2.60 4.16 -7.23
N ALA A 124 -1.95 3.11 -7.72
CA ALA A 124 -1.95 1.80 -7.07
C ALA A 124 -1.36 1.84 -5.65
N GLU A 125 -0.28 2.60 -5.46
CA GLU A 125 0.32 2.79 -4.13
C GLU A 125 -0.64 3.55 -3.21
N ASP A 126 -1.21 4.65 -3.66
CA ASP A 126 -2.13 5.48 -2.86
C ASP A 126 -3.40 4.70 -2.46
N ILE A 127 -3.97 3.89 -3.36
CA ILE A 127 -5.07 2.97 -3.05
C ILE A 127 -4.64 1.91 -2.04
N SER A 128 -3.46 1.29 -2.24
CA SER A 128 -2.94 0.25 -1.34
C SER A 128 -2.68 0.76 0.08
N ASP A 129 -2.29 2.04 0.21
CA ASP A 129 -1.99 2.65 1.49
C ASP A 129 -3.22 3.25 2.20
N ASN A 130 -4.34 3.36 1.50
CA ASN A 130 -5.56 3.91 2.06
C ASN A 130 -6.14 2.99 3.14
N SER A 131 -6.12 3.45 4.39
CA SER A 131 -6.57 2.68 5.56
C SER A 131 -8.05 2.28 5.47
N LYS A 132 -8.92 3.12 4.85
CA LYS A 132 -10.35 2.82 4.67
C LYS A 132 -10.55 1.65 3.70
N TYR A 133 -9.86 1.66 2.56
CA TYR A 133 -9.92 0.55 1.60
C TYR A 133 -9.36 -0.74 2.20
N ARG A 134 -8.24 -0.68 2.89
CA ARG A 134 -7.65 -1.83 3.58
C ARG A 134 -8.62 -2.44 4.59
N LYS A 135 -9.25 -1.60 5.42
CA LYS A 135 -10.25 -2.04 6.40
C LYS A 135 -11.47 -2.69 5.73
N GLN A 136 -11.94 -2.11 4.63
CA GLN A 136 -13.07 -2.66 3.87
C GLN A 136 -12.71 -4.02 3.22
N ILE A 137 -11.56 -4.13 2.58
CA ILE A 137 -11.07 -5.37 1.98
C ILE A 137 -10.90 -6.46 3.03
N LYS A 138 -10.26 -6.15 4.18
CA LYS A 138 -10.15 -7.09 5.31
C LYS A 138 -11.52 -7.63 5.74
N ARG A 139 -12.53 -6.76 5.84
CA ARG A 139 -13.89 -7.15 6.21
C ARG A 139 -14.53 -8.06 5.18
N ILE A 140 -14.37 -7.77 3.89
CA ILE A 140 -14.88 -8.61 2.79
C ILE A 140 -14.18 -9.97 2.80
N CYS A 141 -12.84 -9.99 2.88
CA CYS A 141 -12.07 -11.23 2.96
C CYS A 141 -12.48 -12.09 4.16
N TYR A 142 -12.64 -11.49 5.34
CA TYR A 142 -13.07 -12.23 6.52
C TYR A 142 -14.44 -12.90 6.33
N ARG A 143 -15.36 -12.23 5.63
CA ARG A 143 -16.72 -12.74 5.40
C ARG A 143 -16.80 -13.78 4.30
N GLU A 144 -16.06 -13.59 3.21
CA GLU A 144 -16.27 -14.28 1.93
C GLU A 144 -15.08 -15.11 1.46
N ALA A 145 -13.87 -14.80 1.92
CA ALA A 145 -12.69 -15.48 1.41
C ALA A 145 -12.52 -16.87 2.01
N THR A 146 -11.85 -17.71 1.26
CA THR A 146 -11.48 -19.08 1.61
C THR A 146 -9.96 -19.20 1.58
N ILE A 147 -9.39 -19.84 2.60
CA ILE A 147 -7.99 -20.28 2.55
C ILE A 147 -7.95 -21.64 1.87
N GLN A 148 -7.05 -21.76 0.91
CA GLN A 148 -6.77 -23.01 0.23
C GLN A 148 -5.27 -23.26 0.22
N THR A 149 -4.86 -24.48 0.58
CA THR A 149 -3.48 -24.92 0.51
C THR A 149 -3.34 -26.02 -0.54
N LYS A 150 -2.15 -26.14 -1.11
CA LYS A 150 -1.79 -27.20 -2.03
C LYS A 150 -0.35 -27.61 -1.74
N ALA A 151 -0.10 -28.93 -1.63
CA ALA A 151 1.26 -29.43 -1.48
C ALA A 151 2.09 -29.12 -2.73
N ALA A 152 3.32 -28.69 -2.54
CA ALA A 152 4.29 -28.53 -3.63
C ALA A 152 4.69 -29.90 -4.21
N ASN A 153 4.83 -30.89 -3.34
CA ASN A 153 5.11 -32.28 -3.68
C ASN A 153 4.11 -33.19 -2.94
N PRO A 154 3.00 -33.65 -3.56
CA PRO A 154 2.01 -34.49 -2.92
C PRO A 154 2.50 -35.89 -2.52
N GLU A 155 3.55 -36.39 -3.19
CA GLU A 155 4.14 -37.71 -2.94
C GLU A 155 5.01 -37.75 -1.68
N GLU A 156 5.40 -36.58 -1.18
CA GLU A 156 6.26 -36.46 0.00
C GLU A 156 5.43 -36.55 1.27
N LYS A 157 5.69 -37.57 2.09
CA LYS A 157 5.03 -37.73 3.39
C LYS A 157 5.55 -36.75 4.42
N SER A 158 4.68 -36.03 5.07
CA SER A 158 5.02 -35.11 6.15
C SER A 158 3.94 -35.07 7.24
N ASN A 159 4.26 -34.46 8.37
CA ASN A 159 3.29 -34.22 9.44
C ASN A 159 2.16 -33.24 9.04
N TYR A 160 2.24 -32.67 7.83
CA TYR A 160 1.28 -31.69 7.30
C TYR A 160 0.38 -32.26 6.20
N GLU A 161 0.33 -33.60 6.03
CA GLU A 161 -0.50 -34.25 4.98
C GLU A 161 -1.96 -33.79 5.03
N MET A 162 -2.53 -33.57 6.25
CA MET A 162 -3.87 -33.05 6.43
C MET A 162 -4.14 -31.68 5.81
N TYR A 163 -3.09 -30.94 5.48
CA TYR A 163 -3.19 -29.61 4.85
C TYR A 163 -2.81 -29.61 3.38
N TYR A 164 -2.54 -30.77 2.75
CA TYR A 164 -2.11 -30.81 1.34
C TYR A 164 -3.18 -30.34 0.38
N GLU A 165 -4.45 -30.53 0.71
CA GLU A 165 -5.61 -30.05 -0.05
C GLU A 165 -6.65 -29.39 0.89
N TYR A 166 -6.17 -28.67 1.89
CA TYR A 166 -7.05 -28.00 2.85
C TYR A 166 -7.76 -26.83 2.21
N LYS A 167 -9.07 -26.70 2.46
CA LYS A 167 -9.90 -25.59 2.02
C LYS A 167 -10.92 -25.25 3.09
N GLU A 168 -10.89 -24.02 3.60
CA GLU A 168 -11.82 -23.55 4.62
C GLU A 168 -12.12 -22.07 4.48
N ALA A 169 -13.36 -21.65 4.75
CA ALA A 169 -13.71 -20.24 4.80
C ALA A 169 -13.05 -19.55 6.00
N ILE A 170 -12.44 -18.38 5.80
CA ILE A 170 -11.66 -17.68 6.84
C ILE A 170 -12.47 -17.47 8.13
N LYS A 171 -13.77 -17.17 8.00
CA LYS A 171 -14.67 -16.95 9.16
C LYS A 171 -14.80 -18.13 10.12
N TYR A 172 -14.48 -19.36 9.66
CA TYR A 172 -14.55 -20.57 10.47
C TYR A 172 -13.20 -21.01 11.01
N ILE A 173 -12.12 -20.39 10.57
CA ILE A 173 -10.78 -20.69 11.04
C ILE A 173 -10.59 -20.01 12.40
N PRO A 174 -10.31 -20.77 13.51
CA PRO A 174 -10.07 -20.18 14.81
C PRO A 174 -8.88 -19.23 14.75
N SER A 175 -9.06 -18.00 15.23
CA SER A 175 -7.91 -17.12 15.44
C SER A 175 -7.09 -17.68 16.61
N HIS A 176 -5.91 -18.21 16.33
CA HIS A 176 -4.97 -18.54 17.40
C HIS A 176 -4.50 -17.23 18.04
N ARG A 177 -4.78 -17.13 19.33
CA ARG A 177 -4.31 -16.04 20.21
C ARG A 177 -2.92 -16.33 20.71
#